data_7e5cffb6716e63232babd53e79ca140f
#
_entry.id   7e5cffb6716e63232babd53e79ca140f
#
_cell.length_a   1.000
_cell.length_b   1.000
_cell.length_c   1.000
_cell.angle_alpha   90.00
_cell.angle_beta   90.00
_cell.angle_gamma   90.00
#
_symmetry.space_group_name_H-M   'P 1'
#
loop_
_entity.id
_entity.type
_entity.pdbx_description
1 polymer ?
#
loop_
_entity_poly.entity_id
_entity_poly.type
_entity_poly.pdbx_seq_one_letter_code
_entity_poly.pdbx_strand_id
1 'polypeptide(L)'
;FEDFIKEKTGFDHYIQASRNNKVMHILLDESGDPKKILSCKRAKYDFTEKIMPIIRKFPKMKDANEKILSEDWFGNDHLDRLNINHVKLALDWLTNFQNNTSSGSFDSHDIEEEVENLKSELDRIEEIHNLPYHKCLDEYKQHVSAIKFKKTAVHGDFQVRNILVNQDNLSVNVIDWSAFMEKGNPLIDFLALAGSMIFQGSDSVEECRSNLRGTGKAVPALKLIKKTMNEYFQADLDFIILLRFRVLKILLRNFKTKRTSTDYFTYVELFRMLSEIN
;
A
#
# COMPACT_ATOMS: atom_id res chain seq x y z
N PHE A 1 21.39 19.79 14.40
CA PHE A 1 20.14 19.34 13.76
C PHE A 1 19.06 20.44 13.84
N GLU A 2 18.89 21.07 15.01
CA GLU A 2 17.95 22.18 15.20
C GLU A 2 18.23 23.37 14.26
N ASP A 3 19.47 23.83 14.21
CA ASP A 3 19.88 24.89 13.29
C ASP A 3 19.63 24.51 11.82
N PHE A 4 19.83 23.23 11.48
CA PHE A 4 19.55 22.73 10.15
C PHE A 4 18.06 22.78 9.81
N ILE A 5 17.18 22.34 10.73
CA ILE A 5 15.73 22.40 10.52
C ILE A 5 15.31 23.85 10.31
N LYS A 6 15.71 24.77 11.18
CA LYS A 6 15.37 26.19 11.11
C LYS A 6 15.83 26.80 9.78
N GLU A 7 17.10 26.60 9.40
CA GLU A 7 17.66 27.11 8.15
C GLU A 7 16.95 26.60 6.90
N LYS A 8 16.60 25.29 6.87
CA LYS A 8 16.05 24.65 5.65
C LYS A 8 14.54 24.66 5.57
N THR A 9 13.83 24.81 6.69
CA THR A 9 12.37 24.70 6.72
C THR A 9 11.68 25.99 7.19
N GLY A 10 12.39 26.88 7.88
CA GLY A 10 11.82 28.08 8.50
C GLY A 10 10.99 27.81 9.77
N PHE A 11 11.01 26.58 10.29
CA PHE A 11 10.28 26.21 11.51
C PHE A 11 11.21 26.23 12.72
N ASP A 12 10.77 26.88 13.81
CA ASP A 12 11.52 27.01 15.07
C ASP A 12 11.14 25.92 16.09
N HIS A 13 9.96 25.30 15.94
CA HIS A 13 9.43 24.33 16.88
C HIS A 13 9.20 22.98 16.23
N TYR A 14 9.53 21.91 16.93
CA TYR A 14 9.26 20.55 16.49
C TYR A 14 9.04 19.59 17.65
N ILE A 15 8.32 18.50 17.38
CA ILE A 15 8.19 17.35 18.26
C ILE A 15 8.93 16.18 17.63
N GLN A 16 9.84 15.58 18.38
CA GLN A 16 10.50 14.37 17.96
C GLN A 16 9.67 13.14 18.35
N ALA A 17 9.32 12.33 17.38
CA ALA A 17 8.65 11.05 17.57
C ALA A 17 9.56 9.91 17.07
N SER A 18 9.56 8.79 17.78
CA SER A 18 10.31 7.60 17.40
C SER A 18 9.37 6.40 17.29
N ARG A 19 9.41 5.71 16.14
CA ARG A 19 8.64 4.48 15.93
C ARG A 19 9.45 3.49 15.09
N ASN A 20 9.63 2.27 15.59
CA ASN A 20 10.35 1.18 14.88
C ASN A 20 11.74 1.61 14.37
N ASN A 21 12.55 2.22 15.23
CA ASN A 21 13.89 2.75 14.92
C ASN A 21 13.91 3.85 13.84
N LYS A 22 12.77 4.46 13.54
CA LYS A 22 12.67 5.64 12.67
C LYS A 22 12.42 6.84 13.55
N VAL A 23 13.24 7.87 13.38
CA VAL A 23 13.03 9.17 14.00
C VAL A 23 12.27 10.05 13.02
N MET A 24 11.18 10.62 13.49
CA MET A 24 10.37 11.60 12.76
C MET A 24 10.36 12.91 13.55
N HIS A 25 10.40 14.01 12.86
CA HIS A 25 10.24 15.35 13.44
C HIS A 25 8.97 15.97 12.88
N ILE A 26 8.06 16.32 13.74
CA ILE A 26 6.83 17.03 13.39
C ILE A 26 7.11 18.50 13.60
N LEU A 27 7.13 19.26 12.52
CA LEU A 27 7.38 20.69 12.53
C LEU A 27 6.07 21.43 12.88
N LEU A 28 6.17 22.34 13.83
CA LEU A 28 5.04 23.12 14.34
C LEU A 28 5.20 24.59 13.89
N ASP A 29 4.07 25.24 13.63
CA ASP A 29 4.07 26.70 13.46
C ASP A 29 4.16 27.44 14.82
N GLU A 30 4.11 28.77 14.78
CA GLU A 30 4.17 29.63 15.97
C GLU A 30 2.99 29.40 16.94
N SER A 31 1.86 28.86 16.46
CA SER A 31 0.70 28.50 17.27
C SER A 31 0.85 27.13 17.93
N GLY A 32 1.88 26.37 17.57
CA GLY A 32 2.07 24.98 17.99
C GLY A 32 1.33 23.96 17.13
N ASP A 33 0.73 24.39 16.02
CA ASP A 33 0.04 23.48 15.10
C ASP A 33 1.01 22.75 14.19
N PRO A 34 0.84 21.43 13.98
CA PRO A 34 1.69 20.65 13.09
C PRO A 34 1.48 21.04 11.62
N LYS A 35 2.58 21.28 10.91
CA LYS A 35 2.56 21.68 9.49
C LYS A 35 3.30 20.69 8.58
N LYS A 36 4.36 20.05 9.07
CA LYS A 36 5.16 19.13 8.26
C LYS A 36 5.71 17.99 9.10
N ILE A 37 5.97 16.88 8.43
CA ILE A 37 6.72 15.75 8.98
C ILE A 37 8.04 15.63 8.24
N LEU A 38 9.14 15.61 8.99
CA LEU A 38 10.45 15.25 8.45
C LEU A 38 10.78 13.83 8.91
N SER A 39 11.16 12.98 7.97
CA SER A 39 11.65 11.64 8.27
C SER A 39 12.98 11.38 7.56
N CYS A 40 13.95 10.83 8.31
CA CYS A 40 15.17 10.29 7.72
C CYS A 40 14.85 8.90 7.16
N LYS A 41 14.90 8.76 5.85
CA LYS A 41 14.76 7.47 5.16
C LYS A 41 16.00 7.20 4.34
N ARG A 42 16.52 5.97 4.38
CA ARG A 42 17.49 5.54 3.38
C ARG A 42 16.83 5.66 2.01
N ALA A 43 17.40 6.51 1.17
CA ALA A 43 16.82 6.76 -0.15
C ALA A 43 17.00 5.53 -1.02
N LYS A 44 15.96 4.73 -1.10
CA LYS A 44 15.88 3.65 -2.09
C LYS A 44 15.51 4.15 -3.48
N TYR A 45 14.91 5.32 -3.61
CA TYR A 45 14.32 5.80 -4.85
C TYR A 45 14.53 7.29 -5.04
N ASP A 46 14.75 7.68 -6.27
CA ASP A 46 14.80 9.06 -6.71
C ASP A 46 13.39 9.48 -7.11
N PHE A 47 12.62 9.99 -6.13
CA PHE A 47 11.30 10.53 -6.40
C PHE A 47 11.41 11.75 -7.30
N THR A 48 10.79 11.73 -8.46
CA THR A 48 10.68 12.92 -9.28
C THR A 48 9.59 13.84 -8.72
N GLU A 49 9.84 15.14 -8.67
CA GLU A 49 8.88 16.14 -8.18
C GLU A 49 7.54 16.10 -8.93
N LYS A 50 7.55 15.61 -10.18
CA LYS A 50 6.34 15.45 -11.01
C LYS A 50 5.39 14.38 -10.49
N ILE A 51 5.90 13.31 -9.88
CA ILE A 51 5.10 12.15 -9.44
C ILE A 51 4.61 12.38 -8.01
N MET A 52 5.37 13.13 -7.22
CA MET A 52 5.08 13.35 -5.80
C MET A 52 5.22 14.81 -5.39
N PRO A 53 4.27 15.66 -5.75
CA PRO A 53 4.32 17.09 -5.43
C PRO A 53 4.34 17.38 -3.93
N ILE A 54 3.85 16.45 -3.09
CA ILE A 54 3.79 16.58 -1.62
C ILE A 54 5.07 16.12 -0.91
N ILE A 55 5.93 15.33 -1.58
CA ILE A 55 7.19 14.88 -0.98
C ILE A 55 8.32 15.75 -1.52
N ARG A 56 8.90 16.57 -0.66
CA ARG A 56 10.04 17.40 -0.99
C ARG A 56 11.34 16.74 -0.53
N LYS A 57 12.35 16.76 -1.40
CA LYS A 57 13.70 16.30 -1.06
C LYS A 57 14.46 17.41 -0.38
N PHE A 58 15.07 17.10 0.75
CA PHE A 58 16.07 17.96 1.36
C PHE A 58 17.47 17.51 0.96
N PRO A 59 18.46 18.45 0.91
CA PRO A 59 19.83 18.08 0.60
C PRO A 59 20.37 17.06 1.60
N LYS A 60 21.31 16.24 1.13
CA LYS A 60 21.96 15.18 1.93
C LYS A 60 22.47 15.72 3.26
N MET A 61 22.12 15.07 4.36
CA MET A 61 22.88 15.17 5.60
C MET A 61 24.26 14.52 5.42
N LYS A 62 25.23 14.86 6.29
CA LYS A 62 26.66 14.50 6.17
C LYS A 62 26.98 13.02 5.96
N ASP A 63 26.07 12.11 6.26
CA ASP A 63 26.20 10.70 5.91
C ASP A 63 25.58 10.42 4.56
N ALA A 64 26.40 9.99 3.62
CA ALA A 64 26.13 9.95 2.18
C ALA A 64 24.92 9.10 1.71
N ASN A 65 24.20 8.45 2.63
CA ASN A 65 23.14 7.49 2.30
C ASN A 65 21.76 7.81 2.88
N GLU A 66 21.58 8.92 3.62
CA GLU A 66 20.30 9.29 4.20
C GLU A 66 19.75 10.55 3.53
N LYS A 67 18.54 10.47 3.02
CA LYS A 67 17.76 11.62 2.54
C LYS A 67 16.69 11.95 3.56
N ILE A 68 16.53 13.23 3.87
CA ILE A 68 15.39 13.71 4.64
C ILE A 68 14.23 13.91 3.67
N LEU A 69 13.11 13.25 3.96
CA LEU A 69 11.86 13.45 3.27
C LEU A 69 11.00 14.41 4.11
N SER A 70 10.42 15.39 3.45
CA SER A 70 9.42 16.28 4.03
C SER A 70 8.06 15.95 3.43
N GLU A 71 7.11 15.67 4.29
CA GLU A 71 5.70 15.52 3.94
C GLU A 71 4.91 16.63 4.62
N ASP A 72 3.91 17.20 3.94
CA ASP A 72 3.02 18.15 4.57
C ASP A 72 2.20 17.42 5.65
N TRP A 73 1.93 18.09 6.76
CA TRP A 73 1.02 17.57 7.78
C TRP A 73 -0.41 17.76 7.30
N PHE A 74 -1.14 16.67 7.22
CA PHE A 74 -2.54 16.67 6.90
C PHE A 74 -3.32 16.39 8.18
N GLY A 75 -4.00 17.39 8.72
CA GLY A 75 -4.89 17.27 9.89
C GLY A 75 -6.19 16.53 9.56
N ASN A 76 -6.15 15.55 8.67
CA ASN A 76 -7.31 14.87 8.15
C ASN A 76 -7.51 13.52 8.83
N ASP A 77 -8.75 13.04 8.82
CA ASP A 77 -9.09 11.72 9.32
C ASP A 77 -8.61 10.61 8.38
N HIS A 78 -8.27 9.46 8.95
CA HIS A 78 -8.05 8.27 8.14
C HIS A 78 -9.34 7.90 7.39
N LEU A 79 -9.17 7.29 6.22
CA LEU A 79 -10.27 6.77 5.44
C LEU A 79 -11.18 5.88 6.29
N ASP A 80 -12.45 6.24 6.40
CA ASP A 80 -13.47 5.36 6.98
C ASP A 80 -13.87 4.30 5.95
N ARG A 81 -13.49 3.05 6.22
CA ARG A 81 -13.73 1.89 5.34
C ARG A 81 -15.23 1.57 5.12
N LEU A 82 -16.09 2.01 6.02
CA LEU A 82 -17.53 1.81 5.92
C LEU A 82 -18.24 2.98 5.21
N ASN A 83 -17.55 4.10 5.05
CA ASN A 83 -18.04 5.24 4.29
C ASN A 83 -17.74 5.06 2.80
N ILE A 84 -18.74 4.69 2.03
CA ILE A 84 -18.60 4.41 0.59
C ILE A 84 -18.11 5.62 -0.23
N ASN A 85 -18.40 6.84 0.22
CA ASN A 85 -17.92 8.06 -0.43
C ASN A 85 -16.41 8.24 -0.22
N HIS A 86 -15.89 7.93 0.99
CA HIS A 86 -14.45 7.94 1.24
C HIS A 86 -13.72 6.90 0.37
N VAL A 87 -14.29 5.70 0.24
CA VAL A 87 -13.73 4.65 -0.62
C VAL A 87 -13.73 5.07 -2.07
N LYS A 88 -14.81 5.71 -2.53
CA LYS A 88 -14.89 6.25 -3.89
C LYS A 88 -13.81 7.31 -4.13
N LEU A 89 -13.65 8.28 -3.22
CA LEU A 89 -12.62 9.31 -3.34
C LEU A 89 -11.21 8.70 -3.43
N ALA A 90 -10.93 7.68 -2.62
CA ALA A 90 -9.64 6.97 -2.65
C ALA A 90 -9.42 6.27 -4.00
N LEU A 91 -10.44 5.64 -4.57
CA LEU A 91 -10.37 4.97 -5.87
C LEU A 91 -10.23 5.97 -7.02
N ASP A 92 -10.94 7.09 -6.98
CA ASP A 92 -10.82 8.17 -7.96
C ASP A 92 -9.40 8.76 -7.93
N TRP A 93 -8.85 8.97 -6.72
CA TRP A 93 -7.46 9.38 -6.55
C TRP A 93 -6.48 8.36 -7.13
N LEU A 94 -6.64 7.07 -6.80
CA LEU A 94 -5.76 5.98 -7.25
C LEU A 94 -5.76 5.85 -8.76
N THR A 95 -6.93 5.82 -9.38
CA THR A 95 -7.05 5.70 -10.85
C THR A 95 -6.44 6.90 -11.56
N ASN A 96 -6.65 8.11 -11.06
CA ASN A 96 -6.01 9.32 -11.59
C ASN A 96 -4.49 9.29 -11.43
N PHE A 97 -3.99 8.88 -10.26
CA PHE A 97 -2.55 8.74 -10.00
C PHE A 97 -1.91 7.76 -10.98
N GLN A 98 -2.50 6.57 -11.15
CA GLN A 98 -1.98 5.53 -12.05
C GLN A 98 -2.08 5.95 -13.53
N ASN A 99 -3.16 6.61 -13.95
CA ASN A 99 -3.29 7.12 -15.31
C ASN A 99 -2.22 8.16 -15.64
N ASN A 100 -1.97 9.10 -14.72
CA ASN A 100 -0.98 10.16 -14.91
C ASN A 100 0.48 9.67 -14.86
N THR A 101 0.71 8.48 -14.33
CA THR A 101 2.05 7.88 -14.19
C THR A 101 2.26 6.68 -15.10
N SER A 102 1.28 6.37 -15.96
CA SER A 102 1.33 5.21 -16.84
C SER A 102 2.48 5.30 -17.84
N SER A 103 3.25 4.21 -17.99
CA SER A 103 4.40 4.13 -18.87
C SER A 103 4.66 2.69 -19.31
N GLY A 104 4.87 2.49 -20.59
CA GLY A 104 5.18 1.15 -21.12
C GLY A 104 4.10 0.10 -20.85
N SER A 105 4.33 -1.12 -21.28
CA SER A 105 3.44 -2.27 -21.07
C SER A 105 3.91 -3.06 -19.84
N PHE A 106 2.98 -3.55 -19.06
CA PHE A 106 3.21 -4.63 -18.10
C PHE A 106 2.77 -5.92 -18.79
N ASP A 107 3.71 -6.70 -19.24
CA ASP A 107 3.48 -7.84 -20.12
C ASP A 107 3.65 -9.19 -19.43
N SER A 108 3.52 -10.25 -20.20
CA SER A 108 3.66 -11.63 -19.68
C SER A 108 5.03 -11.91 -19.08
N HIS A 109 6.09 -11.26 -19.56
CA HIS A 109 7.42 -11.41 -18.99
C HIS A 109 7.52 -10.77 -17.59
N ASP A 110 6.97 -9.56 -17.43
CA ASP A 110 6.91 -8.89 -16.12
C ASP A 110 6.12 -9.71 -15.09
N ILE A 111 4.99 -10.32 -15.54
CA ILE A 111 4.16 -11.17 -14.68
C ILE A 111 4.93 -12.45 -14.30
N GLU A 112 5.61 -13.06 -15.25
CA GLU A 112 6.43 -14.25 -15.00
C GLU A 112 7.55 -13.95 -14.01
N GLU A 113 8.28 -12.86 -14.22
CA GLU A 113 9.34 -12.42 -13.30
C GLU A 113 8.78 -12.16 -11.89
N GLU A 114 7.64 -11.47 -11.78
CA GLU A 114 6.98 -11.21 -10.48
C GLU A 114 6.60 -12.52 -9.77
N VAL A 115 6.04 -13.48 -10.50
CA VAL A 115 5.61 -14.77 -9.96
C VAL A 115 6.80 -15.64 -9.57
N GLU A 116 7.80 -15.80 -10.43
CA GLU A 116 8.98 -16.64 -10.15
C GLU A 116 9.82 -16.07 -8.99
N ASN A 117 9.96 -14.74 -8.91
CA ASN A 117 10.61 -14.11 -7.77
C ASN A 117 9.86 -14.39 -6.46
N LEU A 118 8.53 -14.26 -6.46
CA LEU A 118 7.72 -14.55 -5.28
C LEU A 118 7.80 -16.03 -4.90
N LYS A 119 7.69 -16.94 -5.87
CA LYS A 119 7.80 -18.40 -5.70
C LYS A 119 9.13 -18.78 -5.07
N SER A 120 10.25 -18.35 -5.68
CA SER A 120 11.60 -18.63 -5.17
C SER A 120 11.84 -18.21 -3.73
N GLU A 121 11.20 -17.11 -3.31
CA GLU A 121 11.30 -16.63 -1.94
C GLU A 121 10.38 -17.40 -0.98
N LEU A 122 9.18 -17.78 -1.43
CA LEU A 122 8.24 -18.59 -0.64
C LEU A 122 8.76 -20.02 -0.45
N ASP A 123 9.43 -20.62 -1.44
CA ASP A 123 10.04 -21.96 -1.37
C ASP A 123 11.09 -22.08 -0.24
N ARG A 124 11.60 -20.95 0.26
CA ARG A 124 12.55 -20.91 1.40
C ARG A 124 11.88 -20.90 2.77
N ILE A 125 10.54 -20.87 2.81
CA ILE A 125 9.76 -20.78 4.06
C ILE A 125 9.11 -22.12 4.32
N GLU A 126 9.72 -22.92 5.19
CA GLU A 126 9.25 -24.30 5.49
C GLU A 126 7.81 -24.32 6.03
N GLU A 127 7.43 -23.32 6.82
CA GLU A 127 6.14 -23.25 7.50
C GLU A 127 4.94 -23.14 6.54
N ILE A 128 5.17 -22.75 5.29
CA ILE A 128 4.11 -22.61 4.29
C ILE A 128 4.09 -23.73 3.23
N HIS A 129 5.00 -24.70 3.30
CA HIS A 129 5.08 -25.79 2.30
C HIS A 129 3.78 -26.60 2.19
N ASN A 130 2.98 -26.62 3.25
CA ASN A 130 1.67 -27.27 3.26
C ASN A 130 0.53 -26.42 2.67
N LEU A 131 0.81 -25.20 2.25
CA LEU A 131 -0.16 -24.33 1.60
C LEU A 131 -0.13 -24.54 0.08
N PRO A 132 -1.27 -24.46 -0.62
CA PRO A 132 -1.32 -24.65 -2.08
C PRO A 132 -0.86 -23.37 -2.83
N TYR A 133 0.25 -22.75 -2.41
CA TYR A 133 0.68 -21.47 -2.97
C TYR A 133 1.20 -21.57 -4.41
N HIS A 134 1.80 -22.69 -4.81
CA HIS A 134 2.18 -22.93 -6.20
C HIS A 134 0.97 -22.84 -7.13
N LYS A 135 -0.10 -23.55 -6.80
CA LYS A 135 -1.35 -23.51 -7.56
C LYS A 135 -1.90 -22.07 -7.63
N CYS A 136 -1.87 -21.34 -6.52
CA CYS A 136 -2.31 -19.95 -6.47
C CYS A 136 -1.48 -19.04 -7.39
N LEU A 137 -0.16 -19.24 -7.45
CA LEU A 137 0.73 -18.48 -8.32
C LEU A 137 0.47 -18.78 -9.80
N ASP A 138 0.23 -20.06 -10.14
CA ASP A 138 -0.12 -20.46 -11.50
C ASP A 138 -1.48 -19.89 -11.94
N GLU A 139 -2.49 -19.95 -11.07
CA GLU A 139 -3.80 -19.34 -11.30
C GLU A 139 -3.68 -17.82 -11.51
N TYR A 140 -2.89 -17.12 -10.67
CA TYR A 140 -2.63 -15.69 -10.81
C TYR A 140 -1.94 -15.39 -12.16
N LYS A 141 -0.86 -16.11 -12.49
CA LYS A 141 -0.12 -15.94 -13.74
C LYS A 141 -1.05 -16.12 -14.94
N GLN A 142 -1.83 -17.20 -14.98
CA GLN A 142 -2.77 -17.47 -16.05
C GLN A 142 -3.83 -16.36 -16.19
N HIS A 143 -4.40 -15.94 -15.06
CA HIS A 143 -5.47 -14.95 -15.04
C HIS A 143 -4.98 -13.58 -15.48
N VAL A 144 -3.84 -13.12 -14.97
CA VAL A 144 -3.33 -11.78 -15.21
C VAL A 144 -2.65 -11.66 -16.59
N SER A 145 -2.04 -12.74 -17.11
CA SER A 145 -1.42 -12.72 -18.44
C SER A 145 -2.41 -12.54 -19.59
N ALA A 146 -3.69 -12.78 -19.34
CA ALA A 146 -4.75 -12.53 -20.32
C ALA A 146 -5.12 -11.03 -20.43
N ILE A 147 -4.62 -10.18 -19.51
CA ILE A 147 -4.99 -8.77 -19.39
C ILE A 147 -3.84 -7.91 -19.89
N LYS A 148 -4.17 -6.91 -20.71
CA LYS A 148 -3.19 -5.91 -21.16
C LYS A 148 -3.32 -4.66 -20.32
N PHE A 149 -2.27 -4.31 -19.59
CA PHE A 149 -2.24 -3.07 -18.85
C PHE A 149 -0.85 -2.42 -18.88
N LYS A 150 -0.77 -1.19 -18.41
CA LYS A 150 0.48 -0.41 -18.41
C LYS A 150 1.17 -0.50 -17.06
N LYS A 151 2.49 -0.40 -17.04
CA LYS A 151 3.24 -0.09 -15.82
C LYS A 151 2.83 1.29 -15.35
N THR A 152 2.68 1.44 -14.05
CA THR A 152 2.38 2.74 -13.43
C THR A 152 3.27 2.94 -12.22
N ALA A 153 3.35 4.16 -11.72
CA ALA A 153 3.82 4.34 -10.36
C ALA A 153 2.85 3.64 -9.40
N VAL A 154 3.40 2.97 -8.39
CA VAL A 154 2.66 2.19 -7.40
C VAL A 154 3.07 2.66 -6.02
N HIS A 155 2.10 2.96 -5.17
CA HIS A 155 2.35 3.30 -3.77
C HIS A 155 2.93 2.11 -3.00
N GLY A 156 2.47 0.90 -3.33
CA GLY A 156 2.93 -0.38 -2.77
C GLY A 156 2.36 -0.74 -1.41
N ASP A 157 1.79 0.24 -0.69
CA ASP A 157 1.12 0.05 0.61
C ASP A 157 -0.15 0.94 0.72
N PHE A 158 -0.94 1.01 -0.37
CA PHE A 158 -2.16 1.82 -0.48
C PHE A 158 -3.29 1.19 0.34
N GLN A 159 -3.30 1.44 1.64
CA GLN A 159 -4.24 0.85 2.60
C GLN A 159 -4.95 1.94 3.41
N VAL A 160 -6.07 1.58 4.03
CA VAL A 160 -6.96 2.47 4.80
C VAL A 160 -6.18 3.44 5.70
N ARG A 161 -5.20 2.93 6.45
CA ARG A 161 -4.40 3.74 7.39
C ARG A 161 -3.42 4.73 6.74
N ASN A 162 -3.14 4.56 5.44
CA ASN A 162 -2.23 5.42 4.68
C ASN A 162 -2.98 6.40 3.78
N ILE A 163 -4.31 6.42 3.87
CA ILE A 163 -5.20 7.30 3.10
C ILE A 163 -5.91 8.23 4.08
N LEU A 164 -5.72 9.51 3.91
CA LEU A 164 -6.35 10.56 4.70
C LEU A 164 -7.41 11.25 3.84
N VAL A 165 -8.58 11.47 4.41
CA VAL A 165 -9.70 12.14 3.74
C VAL A 165 -9.98 13.45 4.43
N ASN A 166 -9.96 14.54 3.66
CA ASN A 166 -10.43 15.84 4.13
C ASN A 166 -11.94 15.94 3.83
N GLN A 167 -12.74 16.05 4.88
CA GLN A 167 -14.19 16.08 4.76
C GLN A 167 -14.71 17.45 4.25
N ASP A 168 -13.98 18.52 4.48
CA ASP A 168 -14.41 19.87 4.11
C ASP A 168 -14.33 20.10 2.60
N ASN A 169 -13.26 19.62 1.96
CA ASN A 169 -13.03 19.80 0.53
C ASN A 169 -13.08 18.51 -0.30
N LEU A 170 -13.44 17.38 0.33
CA LEU A 170 -13.54 16.05 -0.29
C LEU A 170 -12.26 15.64 -1.03
N SER A 171 -11.10 15.97 -0.48
CA SER A 171 -9.81 15.59 -1.05
C SER A 171 -9.18 14.41 -0.32
N VAL A 172 -8.31 13.70 -1.02
CA VAL A 172 -7.54 12.55 -0.51
C VAL A 172 -6.07 12.90 -0.50
N ASN A 173 -5.42 12.60 0.62
CA ASN A 173 -3.97 12.64 0.78
C ASN A 173 -3.46 11.24 1.10
N VAL A 174 -2.37 10.83 0.47
CA VAL A 174 -1.77 9.52 0.68
C VAL A 174 -0.41 9.69 1.32
N ILE A 175 -0.18 8.95 2.39
CA ILE A 175 1.03 9.02 3.22
C ILE A 175 1.78 7.68 3.24
N ASP A 176 3.00 7.66 3.80
CA ASP A 176 3.88 6.48 3.91
C ASP A 176 4.27 5.82 2.58
N TRP A 177 4.95 6.57 1.76
CA TRP A 177 5.48 6.16 0.45
C TRP A 177 6.70 5.23 0.52
N SER A 178 6.92 4.55 1.64
CA SER A 178 8.13 3.72 1.85
C SER A 178 8.22 2.51 0.92
N ALA A 179 7.11 2.07 0.35
CA ALA A 179 7.02 0.94 -0.58
C ALA A 179 6.85 1.37 -2.05
N PHE A 180 7.07 2.65 -2.35
CA PHE A 180 6.87 3.20 -3.69
C PHE A 180 7.72 2.52 -4.76
N MET A 181 7.12 2.30 -5.92
CA MET A 181 7.75 1.83 -7.14
C MET A 181 7.39 2.77 -8.28
N GLU A 182 8.39 3.25 -9.03
CA GLU A 182 8.16 4.17 -10.16
C GLU A 182 7.45 3.48 -11.33
N LYS A 183 7.75 2.19 -11.53
CA LYS A 183 7.20 1.36 -12.60
C LYS A 183 6.85 0.00 -12.01
N GLY A 184 5.60 -0.20 -11.69
CA GLY A 184 5.12 -1.42 -11.05
C GLY A 184 3.80 -1.93 -11.63
N ASN A 185 3.34 -3.00 -11.03
CA ASN A 185 2.05 -3.60 -11.32
C ASN A 185 0.93 -2.80 -10.64
N PRO A 186 0.06 -2.13 -11.39
CA PRO A 186 -1.02 -1.29 -10.84
C PRO A 186 -2.03 -2.06 -9.97
N LEU A 187 -2.19 -3.37 -10.16
CA LEU A 187 -3.06 -4.20 -9.32
C LEU A 187 -2.68 -4.17 -7.84
N ILE A 188 -1.39 -3.96 -7.52
CA ILE A 188 -0.89 -4.01 -6.15
C ILE A 188 -1.63 -3.05 -5.22
N ASP A 189 -1.92 -1.82 -5.67
CA ASP A 189 -2.55 -0.81 -4.84
C ASP A 189 -4.06 -1.07 -4.65
N PHE A 190 -4.76 -1.52 -5.69
CA PHE A 190 -6.15 -1.97 -5.55
C PHE A 190 -6.27 -3.13 -4.54
N LEU A 191 -5.36 -4.09 -4.64
CA LEU A 191 -5.33 -5.25 -3.75
C LEU A 191 -4.88 -4.89 -2.33
N ALA A 192 -4.03 -3.87 -2.17
CA ALA A 192 -3.65 -3.36 -0.87
C ALA A 192 -4.84 -2.69 -0.17
N LEU A 193 -5.62 -1.88 -0.90
CA LEU A 193 -6.84 -1.28 -0.38
C LEU A 193 -7.86 -2.36 -0.01
N ALA A 194 -8.18 -3.28 -0.91
CA ALA A 194 -9.12 -4.37 -0.67
C ALA A 194 -8.71 -5.24 0.53
N GLY A 195 -7.45 -5.65 0.57
CA GLY A 195 -6.90 -6.43 1.68
C GLY A 195 -7.01 -5.68 3.02
N SER A 196 -6.77 -4.37 3.05
CA SER A 196 -6.90 -3.59 4.28
C SER A 196 -8.35 -3.48 4.75
N MET A 197 -9.32 -3.43 3.84
CA MET A 197 -10.75 -3.46 4.16
C MET A 197 -11.16 -4.78 4.84
N ILE A 198 -10.58 -5.89 4.38
CA ILE A 198 -10.91 -7.23 4.89
C ILE A 198 -10.16 -7.51 6.19
N PHE A 199 -8.84 -7.27 6.21
CA PHE A 199 -7.96 -7.83 7.23
C PHE A 199 -7.62 -6.88 8.37
N GLN A 200 -7.51 -5.58 8.10
CA GLN A 200 -7.14 -4.59 9.12
C GLN A 200 -8.34 -3.94 9.80
N GLY A 201 -9.47 -3.99 9.16
CA GLY A 201 -10.69 -3.39 9.64
C GLY A 201 -11.64 -4.41 10.29
N SER A 202 -11.30 -5.68 10.31
CA SER A 202 -12.13 -6.72 10.92
C SER A 202 -11.70 -6.97 12.36
N ASP A 203 -12.67 -6.99 13.26
CA ASP A 203 -12.46 -7.22 14.69
C ASP A 203 -12.23 -8.71 15.01
N SER A 204 -12.48 -9.59 14.03
CA SER A 204 -12.35 -11.04 14.19
C SER A 204 -12.12 -11.76 12.85
N VAL A 205 -11.58 -12.99 12.94
CA VAL A 205 -11.44 -13.89 11.78
C VAL A 205 -12.81 -14.17 11.13
N GLU A 206 -13.88 -14.24 11.93
CA GLU A 206 -15.24 -14.49 11.40
C GLU A 206 -15.75 -13.28 10.60
N GLU A 207 -15.42 -12.06 11.00
CA GLU A 207 -15.75 -10.87 10.20
C GLU A 207 -14.98 -10.86 8.87
N CYS A 208 -13.69 -11.24 8.86
CA CYS A 208 -12.93 -11.44 7.63
C CYS A 208 -13.64 -12.45 6.70
N ARG A 209 -14.06 -13.58 7.28
CA ARG A 209 -14.78 -14.64 6.54
C ARG A 209 -16.12 -14.13 6.00
N SER A 210 -16.86 -13.38 6.78
CA SER A 210 -18.14 -12.79 6.36
C SER A 210 -17.94 -11.77 5.22
N ASN A 211 -16.91 -10.93 5.29
CA ASN A 211 -16.55 -9.99 4.22
C ASN A 211 -16.23 -10.74 2.91
N LEU A 212 -15.43 -11.81 3.00
CA LEU A 212 -15.07 -12.63 1.83
C LEU A 212 -16.27 -13.39 1.25
N ARG A 213 -17.20 -13.85 2.09
CA ARG A 213 -18.44 -14.52 1.65
C ARG A 213 -19.54 -13.56 1.16
N GLY A 214 -19.30 -12.26 1.18
CA GLY A 214 -20.25 -11.28 0.68
C GLY A 214 -21.36 -10.89 1.66
N THR A 215 -21.20 -11.14 2.96
CA THR A 215 -22.20 -10.85 4.00
C THR A 215 -21.73 -9.86 5.08
N GLY A 216 -20.43 -9.50 5.08
CA GLY A 216 -19.83 -8.63 6.10
C GLY A 216 -20.01 -7.13 5.81
N LYS A 217 -19.63 -6.31 6.79
CA LYS A 217 -19.80 -4.84 6.73
C LYS A 217 -19.01 -4.16 5.61
N ALA A 218 -17.83 -4.71 5.23
CA ALA A 218 -16.99 -4.15 4.18
C ALA A 218 -17.46 -4.52 2.75
N VAL A 219 -18.48 -5.36 2.60
CA VAL A 219 -18.95 -5.84 1.29
C VAL A 219 -19.29 -4.72 0.29
N PRO A 220 -19.99 -3.63 0.68
CA PRO A 220 -20.26 -2.53 -0.25
C PRO A 220 -18.95 -1.90 -0.80
N ALA A 221 -17.95 -1.69 0.06
CA ALA A 221 -16.64 -1.16 -0.31
C ALA A 221 -15.90 -2.13 -1.24
N LEU A 222 -15.88 -3.42 -0.92
CA LEU A 222 -15.23 -4.45 -1.75
C LEU A 222 -15.88 -4.59 -3.13
N LYS A 223 -17.21 -4.50 -3.22
CA LYS A 223 -17.93 -4.46 -4.51
C LYS A 223 -17.54 -3.24 -5.34
N LEU A 224 -17.42 -2.07 -4.70
CA LEU A 224 -16.98 -0.85 -5.38
C LEU A 224 -15.54 -0.99 -5.88
N ILE A 225 -14.62 -1.50 -5.04
CA ILE A 225 -13.22 -1.73 -5.44
C ILE A 225 -13.16 -2.70 -6.62
N LYS A 226 -13.85 -3.84 -6.56
CA LYS A 226 -13.89 -4.82 -7.66
C LYS A 226 -14.43 -4.17 -8.95
N LYS A 227 -15.54 -3.43 -8.86
CA LYS A 227 -16.14 -2.75 -10.00
C LYS A 227 -15.14 -1.76 -10.62
N THR A 228 -14.56 -0.86 -9.83
CA THR A 228 -13.61 0.14 -10.31
C THR A 228 -12.37 -0.52 -10.93
N MET A 229 -11.88 -1.59 -10.33
CA MET A 229 -10.76 -2.36 -10.86
C MET A 229 -11.10 -2.99 -12.22
N ASN A 230 -12.26 -3.63 -12.36
CA ASN A 230 -12.70 -4.21 -13.64
C ASN A 230 -12.86 -3.14 -14.73
N GLU A 231 -13.40 -1.97 -14.40
CA GLU A 231 -13.53 -0.83 -15.32
C GLU A 231 -12.15 -0.28 -15.71
N TYR A 232 -11.24 -0.13 -14.76
CA TYR A 232 -9.89 0.39 -14.99
C TYR A 232 -9.06 -0.53 -15.91
N PHE A 233 -9.11 -1.85 -15.66
CA PHE A 233 -8.39 -2.84 -16.45
C PHE A 233 -9.16 -3.35 -17.68
N GLN A 234 -10.40 -2.95 -17.86
CA GLN A 234 -11.31 -3.41 -18.93
C GLN A 234 -11.40 -4.94 -18.99
N ALA A 235 -11.42 -5.60 -17.83
CA ALA A 235 -11.41 -7.06 -17.68
C ALA A 235 -12.28 -7.48 -16.50
N ASP A 236 -12.90 -8.67 -16.59
CA ASP A 236 -13.56 -9.29 -15.43
C ASP A 236 -12.52 -10.04 -14.61
N LEU A 237 -12.08 -9.42 -13.53
CA LEU A 237 -11.01 -9.90 -12.69
C LEU A 237 -11.55 -10.84 -11.59
N ASP A 238 -10.94 -12.02 -11.46
CA ASP A 238 -11.20 -12.90 -10.32
C ASP A 238 -10.54 -12.32 -9.07
N PHE A 239 -11.38 -11.67 -8.28
CA PHE A 239 -10.95 -10.97 -7.08
C PHE A 239 -10.34 -11.89 -6.02
N ILE A 240 -10.78 -13.15 -5.95
CA ILE A 240 -10.29 -14.13 -4.98
C ILE A 240 -8.87 -14.59 -5.36
N ILE A 241 -8.63 -14.89 -6.65
CA ILE A 241 -7.29 -15.22 -7.14
C ILE A 241 -6.31 -14.08 -6.83
N LEU A 242 -6.71 -12.86 -7.12
CA LEU A 242 -5.86 -11.68 -6.87
C LEU A 242 -5.60 -11.44 -5.38
N LEU A 243 -6.59 -11.63 -4.51
CA LEU A 243 -6.41 -11.52 -3.06
C LEU A 243 -5.50 -12.62 -2.50
N ARG A 244 -5.59 -13.86 -3.00
CA ARG A 244 -4.66 -14.95 -2.64
C ARG A 244 -3.22 -14.54 -2.92
N PHE A 245 -2.96 -14.02 -4.12
CA PHE A 245 -1.63 -13.53 -4.50
C PHE A 245 -1.16 -12.39 -3.56
N ARG A 246 -2.04 -11.44 -3.23
CA ARG A 246 -1.70 -10.36 -2.29
C ARG A 246 -1.34 -10.89 -0.91
N VAL A 247 -2.08 -11.87 -0.39
CA VAL A 247 -1.79 -12.48 0.92
C VAL A 247 -0.44 -13.18 0.91
N LEU A 248 -0.05 -13.88 -0.15
CA LEU A 248 1.28 -14.47 -0.29
C LEU A 248 2.40 -13.42 -0.24
N LYS A 249 2.22 -12.27 -0.89
CA LYS A 249 3.17 -11.15 -0.80
C LYS A 249 3.29 -10.58 0.62
N ILE A 250 2.19 -10.53 1.36
CA ILE A 250 2.19 -10.08 2.77
C ILE A 250 2.86 -11.13 3.66
N LEU A 251 2.59 -12.41 3.48
CA LEU A 251 3.26 -13.51 4.20
C LEU A 251 4.77 -13.42 4.05
N LEU A 252 5.25 -13.30 2.82
CA LEU A 252 6.68 -13.15 2.54
C LEU A 252 7.26 -11.89 3.23
N ARG A 253 6.58 -10.75 3.15
CA ARG A 253 7.02 -9.52 3.81
C ARG A 253 7.13 -9.68 5.33
N ASN A 254 6.14 -10.30 5.96
CA ASN A 254 6.12 -10.53 7.41
C ASN A 254 7.22 -11.49 7.84
N PHE A 255 7.47 -12.52 7.08
CA PHE A 255 8.57 -13.46 7.31
C PHE A 255 9.93 -12.73 7.26
N LYS A 256 10.20 -11.97 6.19
CA LYS A 256 11.45 -11.22 6.04
C LYS A 256 11.67 -10.17 7.13
N THR A 257 10.62 -9.60 7.68
CA THR A 257 10.71 -8.56 8.73
C THR A 257 10.70 -9.13 10.14
N LYS A 258 10.67 -10.45 10.30
CA LYS A 258 10.57 -11.14 11.59
C LYS A 258 9.46 -10.57 12.47
N ARG A 259 8.33 -10.21 11.87
CA ARG A 259 7.15 -9.78 12.62
C ARG A 259 6.65 -10.93 13.47
N THR A 260 5.98 -10.60 14.57
CA THR A 260 5.59 -11.56 15.60
C THR A 260 4.84 -12.75 15.02
N SER A 261 5.02 -13.91 15.65
CA SER A 261 4.36 -15.16 15.28
C SER A 261 2.84 -15.00 15.08
N THR A 262 2.19 -14.13 15.84
CA THR A 262 0.76 -13.86 15.77
C THR A 262 0.33 -13.27 14.41
N ASP A 263 1.05 -12.28 13.90
CA ASP A 263 0.73 -11.67 12.58
C ASP A 263 0.91 -12.69 11.46
N TYR A 264 1.95 -13.51 11.55
CA TYR A 264 2.24 -14.55 10.56
C TYR A 264 1.14 -15.60 10.52
N PHE A 265 0.75 -16.16 11.67
CA PHE A 265 -0.33 -17.16 11.77
C PHE A 265 -1.66 -16.63 11.24
N THR A 266 -1.98 -15.36 11.49
CA THR A 266 -3.19 -14.75 10.96
C THR A 266 -3.21 -14.78 9.43
N TYR A 267 -2.10 -14.44 8.75
CA TYR A 267 -2.07 -14.47 7.29
C TYR A 267 -2.04 -15.88 6.70
N VAL A 268 -1.48 -16.87 7.39
CA VAL A 268 -1.59 -18.28 7.01
C VAL A 268 -3.05 -18.75 7.03
N GLU A 269 -3.77 -18.43 8.11
CA GLU A 269 -5.21 -18.74 8.21
C GLU A 269 -6.03 -18.01 7.13
N LEU A 270 -5.73 -16.75 6.85
CA LEU A 270 -6.40 -15.99 5.79
C LEU A 270 -6.14 -16.60 4.41
N PHE A 271 -4.93 -17.08 4.15
CA PHE A 271 -4.65 -17.77 2.89
C PHE A 271 -5.43 -19.08 2.77
N ARG A 272 -5.53 -19.87 3.86
CA ARG A 272 -6.35 -21.08 3.89
C ARG A 272 -7.81 -20.77 3.62
N MET A 273 -8.37 -19.76 4.32
CA MET A 273 -9.75 -19.32 4.10
C MET A 273 -10.03 -18.94 2.65
N LEU A 274 -9.13 -18.14 2.04
CA LEU A 274 -9.25 -17.77 0.62
C LEU A 274 -9.15 -18.98 -0.31
N SER A 275 -8.37 -20.01 0.07
CA SER A 275 -8.21 -21.22 -0.71
C SER A 275 -9.44 -22.14 -0.66
N GLU A 276 -10.30 -21.98 0.35
CA GLU A 276 -11.57 -22.70 0.52
C GLU A 276 -12.75 -22.05 -0.23
N ILE A 277 -12.59 -20.80 -0.65
CA ILE A 277 -13.61 -20.09 -1.43
C ILE A 277 -13.41 -20.44 -2.91
N ASN A 278 -14.36 -21.15 -3.48
CA ASN A 278 -14.41 -21.52 -4.89
C ASN A 278 -15.06 -20.42 -5.73
#